data_8ccdec4adf3018f7b51a178968e5e9e4
#
_entry.id   8ccdec4adf3018f7b51a178968e5e9e4
#
_cell.length_a   1.000
_cell.length_b   1.000
_cell.length_c   1.000
_cell.angle_alpha   90.00
_cell.angle_beta   90.00
_cell.angle_gamma   90.00
#
_symmetry.space_group_name_H-M   'P 1'
#
loop_
_entity.id
_entity.type
_entity.pdbx_description
1 polymer ?
#
loop_
_entity_poly.entity_id
_entity_poly.type
_entity_poly.pdbx_seq_one_letter_code
_entity_poly.pdbx_strand_id
1 'polypeptide(L)'
;MLGLGKVHAQRFNRSLVALTVVAALGLAGCTIEGGTDNPDAQSVDAASSDGAGQVKDKVEKLAPEISVADGVEDHNPYEPVTVTSLGSGLDEVTMTNEEGYVVMEELSDDGMEWTSAETLGFNRTYTVEAKDENGKSTSVTFKTPEMVNTTAASLSPLPDSEVGVGQTIGVRFGVAIPDREKAQEAITVTTAPEVEGAFYWLNDYEVRWRPKEYWKPGTEVNVDVDIQGVDLGDGIYGSDNNETNFTIGDRVTAIVDDATKMMTVYKNGEVLREIPVSLGRDGGRWATPNGRYMIGDSHESLLMNSETFGYSIEDGGYKTMVNYATQMSYSGIYVHGAPWSVWAQGNTNTSHGCINVTEEAAQWFMNNTKRGDIVVVKNTSAGTLPAYDGLGDWNMSWEEWSAGNA
;
A
#
# COMPACT_ATOMS: atom_id res chain seq x y z
N MET A 1 -26.81 35.49 -21.87
CA MET A 1 -25.93 34.94 -22.90
C MET A 1 -24.95 34.01 -22.18
N LEU A 2 -25.19 32.70 -22.27
CA LEU A 2 -24.44 31.66 -21.62
C LEU A 2 -23.31 31.21 -22.56
N GLY A 3 -22.05 31.27 -22.08
CA GLY A 3 -20.90 30.74 -22.80
C GLY A 3 -20.52 29.37 -22.23
N LEU A 4 -20.76 28.33 -23.03
CA LEU A 4 -20.32 26.95 -22.74
C LEU A 4 -18.81 26.79 -23.03
N GLY A 5 -18.02 26.56 -22.00
CA GLY A 5 -16.63 26.15 -22.12
C GLY A 5 -16.51 24.65 -22.40
N LYS A 6 -15.85 24.32 -23.52
CA LYS A 6 -15.53 22.94 -23.91
C LYS A 6 -14.43 22.38 -23.00
N VAL A 7 -14.74 21.27 -22.31
CA VAL A 7 -13.75 20.43 -21.60
C VAL A 7 -13.06 19.57 -22.65
N HIS A 8 -11.73 19.69 -22.75
CA HIS A 8 -10.87 18.82 -23.55
C HIS A 8 -10.52 17.58 -22.73
N ALA A 9 -10.98 16.43 -23.16
CA ALA A 9 -10.54 15.15 -22.65
C ALA A 9 -9.15 14.83 -23.24
N GLN A 10 -8.13 14.81 -22.39
CA GLN A 10 -6.83 14.25 -22.74
C GLN A 10 -6.89 12.72 -22.64
N ARG A 11 -6.68 12.07 -23.78
CA ARG A 11 -6.50 10.61 -23.83
C ARG A 11 -5.09 10.27 -23.35
N PHE A 12 -4.99 9.59 -22.23
CA PHE A 12 -3.74 8.94 -21.82
C PHE A 12 -3.53 7.68 -22.66
N ASN A 13 -2.42 7.67 -23.39
CA ASN A 13 -1.91 6.49 -24.09
C ASN A 13 -1.27 5.55 -23.04
N ARG A 14 -1.93 4.43 -22.76
CA ARG A 14 -1.32 3.33 -22.02
C ARG A 14 -0.45 2.52 -23.00
N SER A 15 0.85 2.54 -22.81
CA SER A 15 1.77 1.64 -23.49
C SER A 15 1.66 0.26 -22.87
N LEU A 16 1.11 -0.70 -23.62
CA LEU A 16 1.18 -2.12 -23.30
C LEU A 16 2.67 -2.55 -23.39
N VAL A 17 3.22 -3.03 -22.32
CA VAL A 17 4.48 -3.79 -22.32
C VAL A 17 4.13 -5.24 -22.55
N ALA A 18 4.36 -5.73 -23.75
CA ALA A 18 4.23 -7.15 -24.08
C ALA A 18 5.41 -7.91 -23.47
N LEU A 19 5.14 -8.76 -22.49
CA LEU A 19 6.11 -9.69 -21.91
C LEU A 19 6.23 -10.90 -22.84
N THR A 20 7.28 -10.96 -23.67
CA THR A 20 7.63 -12.16 -24.46
C THR A 20 8.33 -13.16 -23.55
N VAL A 21 7.64 -14.24 -23.21
CA VAL A 21 8.26 -15.43 -22.59
C VAL A 21 8.96 -16.23 -23.68
N VAL A 22 10.29 -16.20 -23.67
CA VAL A 22 11.12 -17.08 -24.50
C VAL A 22 11.34 -18.40 -23.73
N ALA A 23 10.67 -19.46 -24.14
CA ALA A 23 10.96 -20.81 -23.67
C ALA A 23 12.25 -21.33 -24.31
N ALA A 24 13.33 -21.41 -23.54
CA ALA A 24 14.56 -22.05 -23.96
C ALA A 24 14.50 -23.55 -23.75
N LEU A 25 14.30 -24.30 -24.81
CA LEU A 25 14.48 -25.76 -24.84
C LEU A 25 15.98 -26.08 -24.82
N GLY A 26 16.49 -26.59 -23.71
CA GLY A 26 17.83 -27.09 -23.56
C GLY A 26 18.01 -28.43 -24.26
N LEU A 27 18.83 -28.44 -25.31
CA LEU A 27 19.35 -29.69 -25.92
C LEU A 27 20.60 -30.13 -25.14
N ALA A 28 20.48 -31.26 -24.45
CA ALA A 28 21.63 -31.96 -23.87
C ALA A 28 22.40 -32.69 -24.98
N GLY A 29 23.58 -32.14 -25.29
CA GLY A 29 24.53 -32.81 -26.18
C GLY A 29 25.47 -33.72 -25.39
N CYS A 30 25.46 -35.02 -25.66
CA CYS A 30 26.51 -35.95 -25.21
C CYS A 30 27.70 -35.85 -26.16
N THR A 31 28.87 -35.48 -25.66
CA THR A 31 30.15 -35.62 -26.32
C THR A 31 30.68 -37.04 -26.09
N ILE A 32 31.04 -37.72 -27.18
CA ILE A 32 31.91 -38.91 -27.16
C ILE A 32 33.10 -38.61 -28.07
N GLU A 33 34.31 -38.65 -27.50
CA GLU A 33 35.58 -38.60 -28.19
C GLU A 33 35.96 -39.96 -28.79
N GLY A 34 36.58 -39.92 -29.96
CA GLY A 34 37.65 -40.87 -30.31
C GLY A 34 37.53 -41.66 -31.59
N GLY A 35 38.36 -41.33 -32.59
CA GLY A 35 39.09 -42.36 -33.31
C GLY A 35 38.81 -42.62 -34.80
N THR A 36 39.60 -42.00 -35.65
CA THR A 36 40.31 -42.48 -36.86
C THR A 36 39.62 -43.23 -38.00
N ASP A 37 39.76 -42.62 -39.15
CA ASP A 37 40.10 -43.12 -40.52
C ASP A 37 39.17 -44.02 -41.34
N ASN A 38 38.74 -43.54 -42.42
CA ASN A 38 38.95 -43.67 -43.87
C ASN A 38 37.68 -43.99 -44.71
N PRO A 39 37.73 -43.79 -46.01
CA PRO A 39 36.65 -43.13 -46.76
C PRO A 39 35.89 -44.11 -47.64
N ASP A 40 34.57 -43.91 -47.77
CA ASP A 40 33.90 -44.21 -49.03
C ASP A 40 32.65 -43.37 -49.21
N ALA A 41 32.62 -42.71 -50.31
CA ALA A 41 31.55 -41.85 -50.76
C ALA A 41 30.33 -42.70 -51.23
N GLN A 42 29.20 -42.55 -50.59
CA GLN A 42 27.90 -42.83 -51.22
C GLN A 42 26.93 -41.69 -50.95
N SER A 43 26.46 -41.09 -52.04
CA SER A 43 25.37 -40.15 -52.12
C SER A 43 24.11 -40.68 -51.46
N VAL A 44 23.60 -39.96 -50.52
CA VAL A 44 22.22 -40.14 -50.05
C VAL A 44 21.42 -38.91 -50.39
N ASP A 45 20.36 -39.15 -51.16
CA ASP A 45 19.38 -38.21 -51.64
C ASP A 45 18.80 -37.36 -50.54
N ALA A 46 18.48 -36.14 -50.92
CA ALA A 46 17.70 -35.19 -50.16
C ALA A 46 16.37 -35.79 -49.69
N ALA A 47 16.25 -36.10 -48.41
CA ALA A 47 14.96 -36.37 -47.80
C ALA A 47 14.30 -35.02 -47.51
N SER A 48 13.28 -34.74 -48.27
CA SER A 48 12.38 -33.62 -48.28
C SER A 48 11.66 -33.43 -46.92
N SER A 49 11.56 -32.21 -46.50
CA SER A 49 10.46 -31.47 -45.91
C SER A 49 9.16 -32.16 -45.45
N ASP A 50 9.21 -33.15 -44.55
CA ASP A 50 7.96 -33.66 -43.94
C ASP A 50 7.79 -33.31 -42.45
N GLY A 51 8.73 -32.57 -41.83
CA GLY A 51 8.65 -32.22 -40.44
C GLY A 51 7.66 -31.09 -40.14
N ALA A 52 7.46 -30.16 -41.07
CA ALA A 52 6.58 -29.01 -40.87
C ALA A 52 5.09 -29.36 -41.02
N GLY A 53 4.77 -30.33 -41.89
CA GLY A 53 3.39 -30.80 -42.07
C GLY A 53 2.89 -31.61 -40.86
N GLN A 54 3.76 -32.46 -40.27
CA GLN A 54 3.38 -33.27 -39.11
C GLN A 54 3.18 -32.47 -37.84
N VAL A 55 3.88 -31.32 -37.69
CA VAL A 55 3.68 -30.42 -36.54
C VAL A 55 2.39 -29.63 -36.71
N LYS A 56 2.08 -29.14 -37.92
CA LYS A 56 0.81 -28.47 -38.22
C LYS A 56 -0.37 -29.41 -38.03
N ASP A 57 -0.33 -30.61 -38.60
CA ASP A 57 -1.37 -31.65 -38.43
C ASP A 57 -1.59 -32.08 -36.99
N LYS A 58 -0.58 -31.96 -36.14
CA LYS A 58 -0.68 -32.29 -34.72
C LYS A 58 -1.30 -31.17 -33.92
N VAL A 59 -1.03 -29.93 -34.29
CA VAL A 59 -1.62 -28.69 -33.66
C VAL A 59 -3.09 -28.56 -34.02
N GLU A 60 -3.46 -28.83 -35.27
CA GLU A 60 -4.85 -28.82 -35.75
C GLU A 60 -5.74 -29.90 -35.10
N LYS A 61 -5.17 -30.83 -34.36
CA LYS A 61 -5.89 -31.90 -33.63
C LYS A 61 -6.07 -31.64 -32.15
N LEU A 62 -5.51 -30.56 -31.62
CA LEU A 62 -5.67 -30.20 -30.23
C LEU A 62 -6.97 -29.41 -30.04
N ALA A 63 -7.68 -29.71 -28.97
CA ALA A 63 -8.84 -28.95 -28.55
C ALA A 63 -8.43 -27.60 -27.97
N PRO A 64 -9.32 -26.61 -27.91
CA PRO A 64 -9.04 -25.33 -27.27
C PRO A 64 -8.56 -25.50 -25.81
N GLU A 65 -7.63 -24.67 -25.39
CA GLU A 65 -7.10 -24.64 -24.04
C GLU A 65 -7.83 -23.57 -23.22
N ILE A 66 -8.26 -23.93 -22.00
CA ILE A 66 -8.93 -23.05 -21.06
C ILE A 66 -7.95 -22.75 -19.93
N SER A 67 -7.80 -21.49 -19.52
CA SER A 67 -6.82 -21.02 -18.53
C SER A 67 -7.06 -21.57 -17.13
N VAL A 68 -8.28 -21.98 -16.78
CA VAL A 68 -8.63 -22.61 -15.51
C VAL A 68 -8.75 -24.11 -15.68
N ALA A 69 -8.21 -24.88 -14.72
CA ALA A 69 -8.31 -26.34 -14.74
C ALA A 69 -9.70 -26.82 -14.27
N ASP A 70 -10.14 -27.98 -14.79
CA ASP A 70 -11.39 -28.61 -14.36
C ASP A 70 -11.34 -28.98 -12.88
N GLY A 71 -12.41 -28.64 -12.14
CA GLY A 71 -12.57 -28.94 -10.71
C GLY A 71 -11.84 -27.98 -9.76
N VAL A 72 -11.29 -26.86 -10.22
CA VAL A 72 -10.79 -25.78 -9.33
C VAL A 72 -11.94 -25.25 -8.48
N GLU A 73 -11.73 -25.06 -7.18
CA GLU A 73 -12.77 -24.63 -6.23
C GLU A 73 -12.57 -23.21 -5.68
N ASP A 74 -11.47 -22.53 -6.06
CA ASP A 74 -11.05 -21.23 -5.51
C ASP A 74 -10.51 -20.27 -6.60
N HIS A 75 -11.04 -20.35 -7.83
CA HIS A 75 -10.66 -19.42 -8.91
C HIS A 75 -10.98 -17.98 -8.50
N ASN A 76 -9.97 -17.10 -8.54
CA ASN A 76 -10.14 -15.69 -8.20
C ASN A 76 -11.14 -15.00 -9.15
N PRO A 77 -12.27 -14.45 -8.64
CA PRO A 77 -13.28 -13.81 -9.48
C PRO A 77 -12.81 -12.61 -10.30
N TYR A 78 -11.70 -11.99 -9.90
CA TYR A 78 -11.10 -10.84 -10.58
C TYR A 78 -10.10 -11.25 -11.66
N GLU A 79 -9.72 -12.53 -11.75
CA GLU A 79 -8.87 -13.06 -12.81
C GLU A 79 -9.75 -13.48 -14.01
N PRO A 80 -9.53 -12.89 -15.20
CA PRO A 80 -10.27 -13.30 -16.38
C PRO A 80 -10.01 -14.76 -16.75
N VAL A 81 -11.04 -15.45 -17.17
CA VAL A 81 -10.90 -16.78 -17.80
C VAL A 81 -10.65 -16.57 -19.28
N THR A 82 -9.62 -17.22 -19.82
CA THR A 82 -9.28 -17.17 -21.23
C THR A 82 -9.42 -18.55 -21.88
N VAL A 83 -9.80 -18.55 -23.16
CA VAL A 83 -9.84 -19.74 -24.01
C VAL A 83 -9.01 -19.47 -25.25
N THR A 84 -7.99 -20.30 -25.48
CA THR A 84 -7.07 -20.17 -26.61
C THR A 84 -7.27 -21.30 -27.62
N SER A 85 -7.47 -20.96 -28.87
CA SER A 85 -7.43 -21.94 -29.94
C SER A 85 -6.00 -22.35 -30.26
N LEU A 86 -5.75 -23.66 -30.34
CA LEU A 86 -4.43 -24.21 -30.65
C LEU A 86 -4.21 -24.47 -32.17
N GLY A 87 -5.11 -23.99 -33.03
CA GLY A 87 -4.95 -24.24 -34.45
C GLY A 87 -5.81 -23.42 -35.40
N SER A 88 -7.13 -23.54 -35.34
CA SER A 88 -8.02 -23.13 -36.43
C SER A 88 -8.96 -21.97 -36.12
N GLY A 89 -8.81 -21.30 -34.97
CA GLY A 89 -9.77 -20.34 -34.50
C GLY A 89 -10.89 -20.97 -33.67
N LEU A 90 -11.57 -20.14 -32.87
CA LEU A 90 -12.70 -20.50 -32.04
C LEU A 90 -14.00 -20.37 -32.84
N ASP A 91 -14.84 -21.43 -32.85
CA ASP A 91 -16.16 -21.45 -33.48
C ASP A 91 -17.24 -20.96 -32.51
N GLU A 92 -17.22 -21.51 -31.30
CA GLU A 92 -18.17 -21.18 -30.23
C GLU A 92 -17.51 -21.31 -28.86
N VAL A 93 -17.62 -20.29 -28.02
CA VAL A 93 -17.27 -20.33 -26.61
C VAL A 93 -18.42 -19.79 -25.78
N THR A 94 -18.77 -20.52 -24.73
CA THR A 94 -19.83 -20.10 -23.82
C THR A 94 -19.38 -20.34 -22.39
N MET A 95 -19.52 -19.36 -21.54
CA MET A 95 -19.31 -19.49 -20.11
C MET A 95 -20.59 -19.16 -19.37
N THR A 96 -21.08 -20.10 -18.55
CA THR A 96 -22.33 -19.96 -17.80
C THR A 96 -22.15 -20.31 -16.34
N ASN A 97 -22.92 -19.67 -15.46
CA ASN A 97 -23.01 -20.11 -14.08
C ASN A 97 -24.13 -21.16 -13.86
N GLU A 98 -24.25 -21.69 -12.64
CA GLU A 98 -25.24 -22.69 -12.25
C GLU A 98 -26.70 -22.21 -12.38
N GLU A 99 -26.93 -20.89 -12.45
CA GLU A 99 -28.25 -20.28 -12.67
C GLU A 99 -28.57 -20.06 -14.15
N GLY A 100 -27.62 -20.34 -15.04
CA GLY A 100 -27.75 -20.14 -16.48
C GLY A 100 -27.43 -18.74 -16.96
N TYR A 101 -26.83 -17.90 -16.12
CA TYR A 101 -26.32 -16.59 -16.52
C TYR A 101 -25.11 -16.79 -17.45
N VAL A 102 -25.13 -16.12 -18.60
CA VAL A 102 -24.04 -16.13 -19.58
C VAL A 102 -23.11 -14.96 -19.28
N VAL A 103 -21.83 -15.28 -19.04
CA VAL A 103 -20.79 -14.29 -18.77
C VAL A 103 -20.50 -13.47 -20.02
N MET A 104 -20.32 -12.14 -19.86
CA MET A 104 -19.92 -11.26 -20.96
C MET A 104 -18.55 -11.65 -21.49
N GLU A 105 -18.38 -11.54 -22.79
CA GLU A 105 -17.22 -12.02 -23.51
C GLU A 105 -16.57 -10.97 -24.40
N GLU A 106 -15.27 -11.17 -24.66
CA GLU A 106 -14.51 -10.46 -25.68
C GLU A 106 -13.73 -11.49 -26.50
N LEU A 107 -13.91 -11.46 -27.82
CA LEU A 107 -13.20 -12.30 -28.78
C LEU A 107 -12.15 -11.45 -29.50
N SER A 108 -10.92 -11.98 -29.61
CA SER A 108 -9.85 -11.32 -30.37
C SER A 108 -10.19 -11.16 -31.84
N ASP A 109 -9.65 -10.14 -32.50
CA ASP A 109 -9.91 -9.83 -33.92
C ASP A 109 -9.57 -10.99 -34.89
N ASP A 110 -8.61 -11.85 -34.50
CA ASP A 110 -8.19 -13.01 -35.25
C ASP A 110 -8.97 -14.29 -34.91
N GLY A 111 -9.89 -14.21 -33.96
CA GLY A 111 -10.72 -15.32 -33.50
C GLY A 111 -9.96 -16.42 -32.75
N MET A 112 -8.73 -16.14 -32.30
CA MET A 112 -7.87 -17.14 -31.65
C MET A 112 -7.99 -17.17 -30.14
N GLU A 113 -8.47 -16.10 -29.53
CA GLU A 113 -8.58 -15.96 -28.07
C GLU A 113 -9.93 -15.37 -27.67
N TRP A 114 -10.56 -15.99 -26.69
CA TRP A 114 -11.77 -15.54 -26.03
C TRP A 114 -11.43 -15.23 -24.57
N THR A 115 -12.00 -14.15 -24.03
CA THR A 115 -11.77 -13.72 -22.64
C THR A 115 -13.08 -13.34 -21.98
N SER A 116 -13.28 -13.72 -20.70
CA SER A 116 -14.39 -13.21 -19.91
C SER A 116 -14.20 -11.71 -19.66
N ALA A 117 -15.22 -10.89 -20.01
CA ALA A 117 -15.14 -9.43 -20.02
C ALA A 117 -15.77 -8.76 -18.78
N GLU A 118 -16.04 -9.52 -17.73
CA GLU A 118 -16.60 -9.03 -16.48
C GLU A 118 -16.00 -9.77 -15.26
N THR A 119 -16.03 -9.13 -14.09
CA THR A 119 -15.70 -9.78 -12.82
C THR A 119 -16.72 -10.86 -12.50
N LEU A 120 -16.26 -12.05 -12.17
CA LEU A 120 -17.10 -13.18 -11.80
C LEU A 120 -17.74 -12.98 -10.43
N GLY A 121 -18.86 -13.66 -10.18
CA GLY A 121 -19.47 -13.69 -8.84
C GLY A 121 -18.71 -14.60 -7.90
N PHE A 122 -18.67 -14.25 -6.61
CA PHE A 122 -18.23 -15.14 -5.54
C PHE A 122 -19.27 -16.23 -5.27
N ASN A 123 -18.84 -17.38 -4.71
CA ASN A 123 -19.66 -18.53 -4.37
C ASN A 123 -20.53 -19.02 -5.54
N ARG A 124 -19.90 -19.12 -6.73
CA ARG A 124 -20.54 -19.56 -7.98
C ARG A 124 -19.83 -20.74 -8.57
N THR A 125 -20.59 -21.54 -9.30
CA THR A 125 -20.04 -22.60 -10.16
C THR A 125 -20.18 -22.17 -11.60
N TYR A 126 -19.08 -22.15 -12.34
CA TYR A 126 -19.05 -21.80 -13.74
C TYR A 126 -18.70 -23.00 -14.60
N THR A 127 -19.31 -23.09 -15.78
CA THR A 127 -18.93 -24.05 -16.83
C THR A 127 -18.55 -23.28 -18.08
N VAL A 128 -17.37 -23.56 -18.61
CA VAL A 128 -16.88 -23.06 -19.89
C VAL A 128 -16.95 -24.20 -20.90
N GLU A 129 -17.62 -23.97 -22.00
CA GLU A 129 -17.69 -24.85 -23.15
C GLU A 129 -17.07 -24.14 -24.35
N ALA A 130 -16.04 -24.74 -24.93
CA ALA A 130 -15.31 -24.18 -26.07
C ALA A 130 -15.22 -25.17 -27.22
N LYS A 131 -15.42 -24.67 -28.44
CA LYS A 131 -15.34 -25.45 -29.69
C LYS A 131 -14.54 -24.67 -30.72
N ASP A 132 -13.62 -25.33 -31.41
CA ASP A 132 -12.87 -24.76 -32.52
C ASP A 132 -13.55 -25.00 -33.85
N GLU A 133 -13.09 -24.31 -34.91
CA GLU A 133 -13.61 -24.46 -36.29
C GLU A 133 -13.42 -25.87 -36.85
N ASN A 134 -12.53 -26.70 -36.30
CA ASN A 134 -12.36 -28.10 -36.65
C ASN A 134 -13.31 -29.03 -35.88
N GLY A 135 -14.17 -28.51 -35.03
CA GLY A 135 -15.15 -29.25 -34.26
C GLY A 135 -14.58 -29.96 -33.04
N LYS A 136 -13.37 -29.57 -32.57
CA LYS A 136 -12.80 -30.02 -31.30
C LYS A 136 -13.36 -29.22 -30.15
N SER A 137 -13.70 -29.88 -29.06
CA SER A 137 -14.34 -29.23 -27.92
C SER A 137 -13.60 -29.53 -26.63
N THR A 138 -13.59 -28.55 -25.72
CA THR A 138 -13.15 -28.67 -24.34
C THR A 138 -14.26 -28.12 -23.44
N SER A 139 -14.47 -28.75 -22.29
CA SER A 139 -15.38 -28.26 -21.27
C SER A 139 -14.70 -28.34 -19.93
N VAL A 140 -14.83 -27.27 -19.12
CA VAL A 140 -14.26 -27.15 -17.79
C VAL A 140 -15.32 -26.60 -16.85
N THR A 141 -15.43 -27.18 -15.67
CA THR A 141 -16.27 -26.66 -14.58
C THR A 141 -15.40 -26.31 -13.39
N PHE A 142 -15.56 -25.11 -12.86
CA PHE A 142 -14.81 -24.63 -11.70
C PHE A 142 -15.72 -23.82 -10.76
N LYS A 143 -15.22 -23.51 -9.57
CA LYS A 143 -15.91 -22.65 -8.60
C LYS A 143 -15.08 -21.43 -8.24
N THR A 144 -15.78 -20.37 -7.89
CA THR A 144 -15.21 -19.23 -7.20
C THR A 144 -15.38 -19.37 -5.69
N PRO A 145 -14.48 -18.81 -4.88
CA PRO A 145 -14.50 -18.97 -3.44
C PRO A 145 -15.74 -18.37 -2.77
N GLU A 146 -16.04 -18.82 -1.56
CA GLU A 146 -17.04 -18.22 -0.69
C GLU A 146 -16.50 -16.92 -0.08
N MET A 147 -17.27 -15.83 -0.18
CA MET A 147 -16.94 -14.53 0.38
C MET A 147 -17.83 -14.22 1.56
N VAL A 148 -17.21 -13.88 2.70
CA VAL A 148 -17.88 -13.39 3.91
C VAL A 148 -17.97 -11.87 3.91
N ASN A 149 -16.89 -11.18 3.51
CA ASN A 149 -16.81 -9.72 3.46
C ASN A 149 -15.74 -9.26 2.46
N THR A 150 -15.77 -7.98 2.11
CA THR A 150 -14.72 -7.32 1.34
C THR A 150 -14.15 -6.13 2.09
N THR A 151 -12.92 -5.75 1.76
CA THR A 151 -12.26 -4.56 2.31
C THR A 151 -11.40 -3.87 1.26
N ALA A 152 -11.38 -2.54 1.31
CA ALA A 152 -10.39 -1.72 0.63
C ALA A 152 -9.33 -1.23 1.64
N ALA A 153 -8.16 -0.88 1.13
CA ALA A 153 -7.11 -0.25 1.91
C ALA A 153 -7.09 1.26 1.66
N SER A 154 -6.96 2.06 2.73
CA SER A 154 -6.66 3.48 2.66
C SER A 154 -5.20 3.73 3.01
N LEU A 155 -4.55 4.67 2.31
CA LEU A 155 -3.13 4.92 2.39
C LEU A 155 -2.82 6.29 3.00
N SER A 156 -1.71 6.36 3.72
CA SER A 156 -1.12 7.58 4.24
C SER A 156 0.41 7.49 4.12
N PRO A 157 1.10 8.54 3.61
CA PRO A 157 0.59 9.84 3.17
C PRO A 157 -0.30 9.80 1.93
N LEU A 158 -0.99 10.91 1.65
CA LEU A 158 -1.78 11.07 0.43
C LEU A 158 -0.86 11.21 -0.80
N PRO A 159 -1.33 10.86 -2.01
CA PRO A 159 -0.56 10.99 -3.24
C PRO A 159 -0.02 12.42 -3.45
N ASP A 160 1.16 12.51 -4.08
CA ASP A 160 1.86 13.75 -4.45
C ASP A 160 2.21 14.67 -3.26
N SER A 161 2.15 14.16 -2.02
CA SER A 161 2.51 14.96 -0.84
C SER A 161 4.02 15.06 -0.64
N GLU A 162 4.47 16.20 -0.11
CA GLU A 162 5.79 16.36 0.47
C GLU A 162 5.69 16.24 2.00
N VAL A 163 6.43 15.28 2.57
CA VAL A 163 6.36 14.94 4.00
C VAL A 163 7.72 15.07 4.69
N GLY A 164 7.72 15.06 6.03
CA GLY A 164 8.92 15.15 6.84
C GLY A 164 9.71 13.83 6.92
N VAL A 165 10.95 13.92 7.43
CA VAL A 165 11.89 12.79 7.49
C VAL A 165 11.50 11.65 8.42
N GLY A 166 10.52 11.85 9.28
CA GLY A 166 10.00 10.82 10.19
C GLY A 166 8.69 10.18 9.71
N GLN A 167 8.21 10.50 8.50
CA GLN A 167 6.95 9.94 8.01
C GLN A 167 7.00 8.42 7.92
N THR A 168 5.96 7.76 8.44
CA THR A 168 5.72 6.33 8.27
C THR A 168 4.60 6.11 7.27
N ILE A 169 4.64 5.00 6.54
CA ILE A 169 3.58 4.62 5.62
C ILE A 169 2.51 3.90 6.43
N GLY A 170 1.26 4.33 6.33
CA GLY A 170 0.12 3.66 6.94
C GLY A 170 -0.77 3.01 5.89
N VAL A 171 -1.09 1.73 6.06
CA VAL A 171 -2.08 1.01 5.27
C VAL A 171 -3.18 0.57 6.22
N ARG A 172 -4.38 1.12 6.05
CA ARG A 172 -5.51 0.88 6.92
C ARG A 172 -6.65 0.23 6.16
N PHE A 173 -7.09 -0.91 6.65
CA PHE A 173 -8.20 -1.70 6.13
C PHE A 173 -9.53 -1.32 6.81
N GLY A 174 -10.63 -1.51 6.10
CA GLY A 174 -11.98 -1.24 6.61
C GLY A 174 -12.46 -2.24 7.66
N VAL A 175 -11.84 -3.41 7.75
CA VAL A 175 -12.14 -4.50 8.69
C VAL A 175 -10.86 -5.03 9.34
N ALA A 176 -10.99 -5.79 10.42
CA ALA A 176 -9.87 -6.52 11.01
C ALA A 176 -9.36 -7.58 10.04
N ILE A 177 -8.04 -7.69 9.89
CA ILE A 177 -7.39 -8.61 8.96
C ILE A 177 -6.93 -9.87 9.70
N PRO A 178 -7.48 -11.05 9.39
CA PRO A 178 -7.10 -12.31 10.02
C PRO A 178 -5.72 -12.81 9.54
N ASP A 179 -5.43 -12.74 8.24
CA ASP A 179 -4.16 -13.15 7.64
C ASP A 179 -3.30 -11.93 7.33
N ARG A 180 -2.53 -11.51 8.34
CA ARG A 180 -1.66 -10.32 8.27
C ARG A 180 -0.45 -10.53 7.38
N GLU A 181 0.08 -11.75 7.31
CA GLU A 181 1.23 -12.08 6.45
C GLU A 181 0.82 -11.89 4.99
N LYS A 182 -0.31 -12.45 4.59
CA LYS A 182 -0.83 -12.34 3.23
C LYS A 182 -1.16 -10.90 2.84
N ALA A 183 -1.71 -10.13 3.78
CA ALA A 183 -1.94 -8.70 3.55
C ALA A 183 -0.63 -7.92 3.34
N GLN A 184 0.45 -8.26 4.08
CA GLN A 184 1.77 -7.65 3.88
C GLN A 184 2.41 -8.05 2.56
N GLU A 185 2.26 -9.30 2.12
CA GLU A 185 2.77 -9.78 0.83
C GLU A 185 2.19 -9.02 -0.37
N ALA A 186 0.96 -8.51 -0.22
CA ALA A 186 0.29 -7.71 -1.23
C ALA A 186 0.68 -6.21 -1.20
N ILE A 187 1.59 -5.80 -0.30
CA ILE A 187 2.04 -4.40 -0.19
C ILE A 187 3.49 -4.30 -0.65
N THR A 188 3.71 -3.53 -1.71
CA THR A 188 5.05 -3.22 -2.22
C THR A 188 5.43 -1.78 -1.89
N VAL A 189 6.61 -1.58 -1.27
CA VAL A 189 7.18 -0.26 -1.02
C VAL A 189 8.45 -0.10 -1.83
N THR A 190 8.44 0.82 -2.78
CA THR A 190 9.60 1.14 -3.63
C THR A 190 10.13 2.53 -3.28
N THR A 191 11.46 2.65 -3.12
CA THR A 191 12.09 3.90 -2.73
C THR A 191 13.28 4.25 -3.62
N ALA A 192 13.48 5.53 -3.88
CA ALA A 192 14.65 6.04 -4.60
C ALA A 192 15.32 7.19 -3.81
N PRO A 193 16.53 6.99 -3.25
CA PRO A 193 17.33 5.74 -3.25
C PRO A 193 16.68 4.62 -2.42
N GLU A 194 17.05 3.38 -2.69
CA GLU A 194 16.58 2.21 -1.93
C GLU A 194 16.92 2.32 -0.44
N VAL A 195 15.96 1.97 0.42
CA VAL A 195 16.04 2.11 1.88
C VAL A 195 15.55 0.82 2.57
N GLU A 196 16.32 0.34 3.55
CA GLU A 196 15.89 -0.77 4.43
C GLU A 196 14.70 -0.33 5.28
N GLY A 197 13.59 -1.07 5.24
CA GLY A 197 12.40 -0.82 6.03
C GLY A 197 11.65 -2.09 6.39
N ALA A 198 10.66 -2.00 7.29
CA ALA A 198 9.89 -3.14 7.75
C ALA A 198 8.46 -2.75 8.13
N PHE A 199 7.57 -3.75 8.11
CA PHE A 199 6.19 -3.63 8.53
C PHE A 199 6.03 -3.92 10.04
N TYR A 200 5.03 -3.26 10.64
CA TYR A 200 4.55 -3.55 11.98
C TYR A 200 3.05 -3.20 12.09
N TRP A 201 2.23 -4.09 12.64
CA TRP A 201 0.80 -3.87 12.85
C TRP A 201 0.57 -3.09 14.13
N LEU A 202 -0.03 -1.91 14.04
CA LEU A 202 -0.43 -1.14 15.23
C LEU A 202 -1.66 -1.75 15.93
N ASN A 203 -2.54 -2.36 15.14
CA ASN A 203 -3.77 -3.04 15.57
C ASN A 203 -4.27 -3.96 14.45
N ASP A 204 -5.44 -4.58 14.62
CA ASP A 204 -6.00 -5.53 13.65
C ASP A 204 -6.42 -4.90 12.31
N TYR A 205 -6.45 -3.58 12.21
CA TYR A 205 -6.94 -2.82 11.06
C TYR A 205 -5.84 -2.05 10.34
N GLU A 206 -4.67 -1.87 10.94
CA GLU A 206 -3.65 -0.95 10.43
C GLU A 206 -2.24 -1.51 10.56
N VAL A 207 -1.58 -1.68 9.41
CA VAL A 207 -0.15 -1.97 9.32
C VAL A 207 0.62 -0.70 8.93
N ARG A 208 1.78 -0.53 9.53
CA ARG A 208 2.71 0.55 9.24
C ARG A 208 4.00 0.01 8.66
N TRP A 209 4.57 0.76 7.73
CA TRP A 209 5.92 0.54 7.26
C TRP A 209 6.79 1.77 7.57
N ARG A 210 7.99 1.57 8.09
CA ARG A 210 8.96 2.64 8.26
C ARG A 210 10.37 2.18 7.91
N PRO A 211 11.25 3.12 7.49
CA PRO A 211 12.66 2.82 7.33
C PRO A 211 13.31 2.58 8.70
N LYS A 212 14.50 1.97 8.68
CA LYS A 212 15.33 1.76 9.86
C LYS A 212 15.75 3.07 10.52
N GLU A 213 16.15 4.03 9.71
CA GLU A 213 16.55 5.38 10.12
C GLU A 213 15.58 6.40 9.52
N TYR A 214 15.57 7.62 10.03
CA TYR A 214 14.82 8.70 9.39
C TYR A 214 15.19 8.83 7.90
N TRP A 215 14.20 9.12 7.09
CA TRP A 215 14.38 9.34 5.66
C TRP A 215 15.45 10.39 5.36
N LYS A 216 16.10 10.26 4.24
CA LYS A 216 16.94 11.33 3.67
C LYS A 216 16.05 12.28 2.87
N PRO A 217 16.25 13.61 2.99
CA PRO A 217 15.59 14.57 2.12
C PRO A 217 15.77 14.24 0.64
N GLY A 218 14.71 14.42 -0.16
CA GLY A 218 14.70 14.12 -1.57
C GLY A 218 14.46 12.65 -1.93
N THR A 219 14.22 11.76 -0.95
CA THR A 219 13.81 10.38 -1.23
C THR A 219 12.40 10.38 -1.84
N GLU A 220 12.21 9.66 -2.94
CA GLU A 220 10.92 9.38 -3.56
C GLU A 220 10.43 8.02 -3.09
N VAL A 221 9.14 7.92 -2.78
CA VAL A 221 8.50 6.71 -2.26
C VAL A 221 7.24 6.41 -3.05
N ASN A 222 7.11 5.17 -3.51
CA ASN A 222 5.89 4.63 -4.11
C ASN A 222 5.42 3.43 -3.28
N VAL A 223 4.13 3.32 -3.10
CA VAL A 223 3.48 2.24 -2.35
C VAL A 223 2.34 1.70 -3.19
N ASP A 224 2.40 0.42 -3.50
CA ASP A 224 1.37 -0.30 -4.23
C ASP A 224 0.73 -1.32 -3.27
N VAL A 225 -0.59 -1.37 -3.23
CA VAL A 225 -1.38 -2.31 -2.43
C VAL A 225 -2.29 -3.11 -3.37
N ASP A 226 -1.84 -4.30 -3.74
CA ASP A 226 -2.46 -5.16 -4.74
C ASP A 226 -3.30 -6.26 -4.08
N ILE A 227 -4.39 -5.83 -3.40
CA ILE A 227 -5.26 -6.73 -2.62
C ILE A 227 -6.52 -7.17 -3.36
N GLN A 228 -6.83 -6.63 -4.53
CA GLN A 228 -8.05 -6.98 -5.25
C GLN A 228 -8.12 -8.48 -5.53
N GLY A 229 -9.14 -9.15 -4.97
CA GLY A 229 -9.31 -10.60 -5.11
C GLY A 229 -8.38 -11.45 -4.23
N VAL A 230 -7.53 -10.85 -3.41
CA VAL A 230 -6.69 -11.58 -2.45
C VAL A 230 -7.54 -11.97 -1.24
N ASP A 231 -7.51 -13.25 -0.87
CA ASP A 231 -8.06 -13.74 0.39
C ASP A 231 -7.16 -13.31 1.56
N LEU A 232 -7.68 -12.41 2.40
CA LEU A 232 -7.00 -11.85 3.56
C LEU A 232 -7.33 -12.63 4.85
N GLY A 233 -7.86 -13.85 4.70
CA GLY A 233 -8.26 -14.77 5.77
C GLY A 233 -9.76 -14.73 6.08
N ASP A 234 -10.27 -15.87 6.53
CA ASP A 234 -11.68 -16.07 6.97
C ASP A 234 -12.72 -15.62 5.92
N GLY A 235 -12.41 -15.72 4.61
CA GLY A 235 -13.30 -15.30 3.52
C GLY A 235 -13.42 -13.78 3.37
N ILE A 236 -12.46 -13.02 3.86
CA ILE A 236 -12.37 -11.56 3.65
C ILE A 236 -11.49 -11.32 2.42
N TYR A 237 -12.04 -10.71 1.39
CA TYR A 237 -11.33 -10.41 0.15
C TYR A 237 -11.06 -8.92 -0.03
N GLY A 238 -9.92 -8.58 -0.63
CA GLY A 238 -9.67 -7.22 -1.09
C GLY A 238 -10.65 -6.85 -2.22
N SER A 239 -11.28 -5.67 -2.13
CA SER A 239 -12.22 -5.19 -3.16
C SER A 239 -11.52 -4.42 -4.27
N ASP A 240 -10.47 -3.69 -3.94
CA ASP A 240 -9.79 -2.77 -4.86
C ASP A 240 -8.30 -2.70 -4.53
N ASN A 241 -7.46 -2.51 -5.56
CA ASN A 241 -6.08 -2.10 -5.39
C ASN A 241 -6.02 -0.61 -5.06
N ASN A 242 -4.96 -0.18 -4.40
CA ASN A 242 -4.71 1.23 -4.11
C ASN A 242 -3.22 1.55 -4.20
N GLU A 243 -2.88 2.81 -4.52
CA GLU A 243 -1.50 3.26 -4.64
C GLU A 243 -1.33 4.66 -4.04
N THR A 244 -0.13 4.97 -3.59
CA THR A 244 0.26 6.33 -3.22
C THR A 244 1.72 6.57 -3.52
N ASN A 245 2.06 7.83 -3.80
CA ASN A 245 3.42 8.29 -3.99
C ASN A 245 3.64 9.58 -3.20
N PHE A 246 4.85 9.76 -2.68
CA PHE A 246 5.20 10.97 -1.96
C PHE A 246 6.71 11.23 -1.99
N THR A 247 7.11 12.44 -1.63
CA THR A 247 8.51 12.85 -1.53
C THR A 247 8.87 13.29 -0.12
N ILE A 248 10.13 13.10 0.25
CA ILE A 248 10.66 13.54 1.54
C ILE A 248 11.27 14.93 1.38
N GLY A 249 10.69 15.89 2.06
CA GLY A 249 11.17 17.27 2.07
C GLY A 249 12.40 17.50 2.96
N ASP A 250 12.69 18.77 3.21
CA ASP A 250 13.75 19.17 4.12
C ASP A 250 13.60 18.54 5.50
N ARG A 251 14.73 18.25 6.15
CA ARG A 251 14.75 17.73 7.51
C ARG A 251 14.39 18.83 8.51
N VAL A 252 13.16 18.86 9.00
CA VAL A 252 12.74 19.69 10.10
C VAL A 252 12.57 18.85 11.36
N THR A 253 13.18 19.28 12.46
CA THR A 253 13.10 18.61 13.77
C THR A 253 12.97 19.66 14.86
N ALA A 254 12.14 19.38 15.87
CA ALA A 254 12.02 20.23 17.04
C ALA A 254 12.46 19.43 18.29
N ILE A 255 13.21 20.06 19.17
CA ILE A 255 13.59 19.51 20.47
C ILE A 255 12.91 20.35 21.56
N VAL A 256 12.01 19.72 22.30
CA VAL A 256 11.31 20.30 23.44
C VAL A 256 11.99 19.80 24.72
N ASP A 257 12.65 20.68 25.41
CA ASP A 257 13.39 20.35 26.65
C ASP A 257 12.67 20.92 27.86
N ASP A 258 12.05 20.05 28.65
CA ASP A 258 11.31 20.44 29.84
C ASP A 258 12.21 21.05 30.93
N ALA A 259 13.48 20.70 30.98
CA ALA A 259 14.43 21.28 31.95
C ALA A 259 14.69 22.76 31.69
N THR A 260 14.61 23.22 30.43
CA THR A 260 14.81 24.62 30.04
C THR A 260 13.52 25.33 29.70
N LYS A 261 12.40 24.60 29.55
CA LYS A 261 11.10 25.12 29.08
C LYS A 261 11.19 25.78 27.70
N MET A 262 12.09 25.24 26.87
CA MET A 262 12.32 25.73 25.50
C MET A 262 12.07 24.66 24.47
N MET A 263 11.54 25.05 23.32
CA MET A 263 11.51 24.27 22.08
C MET A 263 12.47 24.92 21.09
N THR A 264 13.46 24.16 20.63
CA THR A 264 14.39 24.58 19.57
C THR A 264 14.04 23.85 18.29
N VAL A 265 13.69 24.59 17.24
CA VAL A 265 13.37 24.04 15.91
C VAL A 265 14.60 24.15 15.02
N TYR A 266 14.91 23.06 14.35
CA TYR A 266 16.05 22.93 13.43
C TYR A 266 15.55 22.65 12.01
N LYS A 267 16.22 23.23 11.03
CA LYS A 267 16.05 22.87 9.62
C LYS A 267 17.42 22.50 9.04
N ASN A 268 17.53 21.26 8.53
CA ASN A 268 18.77 20.71 7.97
C ASN A 268 19.99 20.80 8.93
N GLY A 269 19.73 20.74 10.25
CA GLY A 269 20.74 20.79 11.30
C GLY A 269 21.05 22.20 11.83
N GLU A 270 20.55 23.24 11.21
CA GLU A 270 20.72 24.63 11.69
C GLU A 270 19.52 25.07 12.53
N VAL A 271 19.77 25.85 13.58
CA VAL A 271 18.72 26.41 14.43
C VAL A 271 17.89 27.41 13.60
N LEU A 272 16.60 27.12 13.47
CA LEU A 272 15.66 27.98 12.79
C LEU A 272 14.97 28.97 13.76
N ARG A 273 14.57 28.45 14.93
CA ARG A 273 13.91 29.25 15.96
C ARG A 273 13.96 28.58 17.34
N GLU A 274 14.02 29.39 18.40
CA GLU A 274 13.81 28.98 19.79
C GLU A 274 12.50 29.58 20.30
N ILE A 275 11.66 28.79 20.95
CA ILE A 275 10.31 29.13 21.39
C ILE A 275 10.14 28.75 22.85
N PRO A 276 9.80 29.68 23.75
CA PRO A 276 9.42 29.37 25.13
C PRO A 276 8.14 28.51 25.17
N VAL A 277 8.13 27.45 25.98
CA VAL A 277 7.01 26.51 26.05
C VAL A 277 6.52 26.30 27.49
N SER A 278 5.26 25.90 27.64
CA SER A 278 4.70 25.34 28.86
C SER A 278 4.05 24.00 28.54
N LEU A 279 4.57 22.93 29.13
CA LEU A 279 4.13 21.55 28.88
C LEU A 279 3.01 21.14 29.84
N GLY A 280 2.64 19.86 29.78
CA GLY A 280 1.74 19.23 30.73
C GLY A 280 2.25 19.31 32.18
N ARG A 281 1.33 19.58 33.11
CA ARG A 281 1.61 19.73 34.54
C ARG A 281 2.41 18.54 35.09
N ASP A 282 3.46 18.85 35.82
CA ASP A 282 4.34 17.85 36.39
C ASP A 282 3.60 16.90 37.35
N GLY A 283 4.00 15.66 37.34
CA GLY A 283 3.47 14.62 38.19
C GLY A 283 2.04 14.17 37.82
N GLY A 284 1.89 12.93 37.47
CA GLY A 284 0.60 12.33 37.16
C GLY A 284 0.25 12.32 35.65
N ARG A 285 -1.04 12.15 35.37
CA ARG A 285 -1.57 11.84 34.03
C ARG A 285 -1.46 12.96 33.00
N TRP A 286 -1.22 14.19 33.46
CA TRP A 286 -1.18 15.37 32.58
C TRP A 286 0.21 15.74 32.09
N ALA A 287 1.26 15.11 32.62
CA ALA A 287 2.61 15.38 32.17
C ALA A 287 2.80 14.92 30.72
N THR A 288 3.41 15.78 29.88
CA THR A 288 3.70 15.45 28.49
C THR A 288 4.67 14.26 28.42
N PRO A 289 4.36 13.13 27.78
CA PRO A 289 5.29 12.02 27.64
C PRO A 289 6.59 12.43 26.95
N ASN A 290 7.69 11.83 27.40
CA ASN A 290 8.96 11.92 26.69
C ASN A 290 8.91 11.11 25.41
N GLY A 291 9.81 11.33 24.47
CA GLY A 291 9.98 10.50 23.29
C GLY A 291 9.96 11.27 21.97
N ARG A 292 9.83 10.51 20.90
CA ARG A 292 9.79 10.99 19.52
C ARG A 292 8.35 10.98 19.04
N TYR A 293 7.92 12.11 18.53
CA TYR A 293 6.59 12.34 18.00
C TYR A 293 6.71 12.65 16.52
N MET A 294 5.93 12.00 15.69
CA MET A 294 5.74 12.38 14.30
C MET A 294 4.61 13.41 14.23
N ILE A 295 4.82 14.51 13.53
CA ILE A 295 3.75 15.51 13.30
C ILE A 295 2.66 14.90 12.41
N GLY A 296 1.41 15.01 12.87
CA GLY A 296 0.20 14.65 12.16
C GLY A 296 -0.46 15.85 11.45
N ASP A 297 -1.77 16.00 11.66
CA ASP A 297 -2.54 17.05 11.02
C ASP A 297 -2.36 18.40 11.72
N SER A 298 -2.54 19.49 10.96
CA SER A 298 -2.53 20.86 11.46
C SER A 298 -3.87 21.55 11.23
N HIS A 299 -4.30 22.35 12.19
CA HIS A 299 -5.58 23.04 12.17
C HIS A 299 -5.39 24.52 12.54
N GLU A 300 -5.92 25.43 11.73
CA GLU A 300 -5.91 26.87 12.07
C GLU A 300 -6.72 27.15 13.35
N SER A 301 -7.79 26.38 13.56
CA SER A 301 -8.61 26.44 14.77
C SER A 301 -9.15 25.03 15.09
N LEU A 302 -9.07 24.62 16.35
CA LEU A 302 -9.48 23.29 16.80
C LEU A 302 -10.25 23.40 18.13
N LEU A 303 -11.42 22.75 18.21
CA LEU A 303 -12.09 22.54 19.49
C LEU A 303 -11.46 21.34 20.18
N MET A 304 -10.60 21.59 21.16
CA MET A 304 -10.03 20.54 22.00
C MET A 304 -11.04 20.16 23.09
N ASN A 305 -11.41 18.88 23.11
CA ASN A 305 -12.35 18.31 24.10
C ASN A 305 -11.71 17.06 24.72
N SER A 306 -11.39 17.11 26.00
CA SER A 306 -10.77 16.00 26.72
C SER A 306 -11.65 14.74 26.81
N GLU A 307 -12.97 14.87 26.62
CA GLU A 307 -13.88 13.71 26.60
C GLU A 307 -13.61 12.79 25.42
N THR A 308 -13.13 13.32 24.29
CA THR A 308 -12.72 12.52 23.12
C THR A 308 -11.50 11.63 23.39
N PHE A 309 -10.77 11.92 24.46
CA PHE A 309 -9.59 11.18 24.92
C PHE A 309 -9.85 10.44 26.26
N GLY A 310 -11.15 10.29 26.65
CA GLY A 310 -11.55 9.54 27.82
C GLY A 310 -11.49 10.29 29.16
N TYR A 311 -11.43 11.64 29.14
CA TYR A 311 -11.41 12.44 30.36
C TYR A 311 -12.64 13.35 30.43
N SER A 312 -13.54 13.06 31.37
CA SER A 312 -14.71 13.91 31.60
C SER A 312 -14.33 15.30 32.15
N ILE A 313 -15.18 16.27 31.91
CA ILE A 313 -15.00 17.61 32.46
C ILE A 313 -15.06 17.59 34.01
N GLU A 314 -15.90 16.71 34.58
CA GLU A 314 -16.04 16.51 36.04
C GLU A 314 -14.74 15.99 36.68
N ASP A 315 -13.97 15.19 35.97
CA ASP A 315 -12.66 14.68 36.40
C ASP A 315 -11.49 15.64 36.16
N GLY A 316 -11.79 16.89 35.85
CA GLY A 316 -10.81 17.95 35.59
C GLY A 316 -10.34 18.01 34.14
N GLY A 317 -11.13 17.47 33.23
CA GLY A 317 -10.97 17.66 31.79
C GLY A 317 -11.32 19.06 31.34
N TYR A 318 -11.30 19.29 30.03
CA TYR A 318 -11.48 20.61 29.44
C TYR A 318 -12.21 20.54 28.09
N LYS A 319 -12.82 21.68 27.74
CA LYS A 319 -13.32 21.93 26.39
C LYS A 319 -13.01 23.38 26.03
N THR A 320 -12.11 23.55 25.07
CA THR A 320 -11.61 24.90 24.72
C THR A 320 -11.27 25.00 23.24
N MET A 321 -11.49 26.16 22.67
CA MET A 321 -11.03 26.47 21.32
C MET A 321 -9.58 26.91 21.37
N VAL A 322 -8.76 26.35 20.51
CA VAL A 322 -7.34 26.73 20.35
C VAL A 322 -7.06 27.10 18.90
N ASN A 323 -6.07 27.96 18.69
CA ASN A 323 -5.62 28.36 17.37
C ASN A 323 -4.28 27.71 17.04
N TYR A 324 -4.06 27.44 15.74
CA TYR A 324 -2.81 26.93 15.19
C TYR A 324 -2.34 25.63 15.86
N ALA A 325 -3.22 24.64 15.90
CA ALA A 325 -2.95 23.36 16.54
C ALA A 325 -2.25 22.39 15.58
N THR A 326 -1.02 21.99 15.91
CA THR A 326 -0.25 20.96 15.20
C THR A 326 -0.25 19.67 16.02
N GLN A 327 -0.82 18.60 15.46
CA GLN A 327 -0.99 17.32 16.13
C GLN A 327 0.34 16.59 16.32
N MET A 328 0.55 16.03 17.51
CA MET A 328 1.73 15.23 17.86
C MET A 328 1.38 13.82 18.32
N SER A 329 0.14 13.55 18.72
CA SER A 329 -0.29 12.22 19.15
C SER A 329 -1.78 12.01 18.86
N TYR A 330 -2.20 10.75 18.70
CA TYR A 330 -3.63 10.43 18.62
C TYR A 330 -4.31 10.47 19.99
N SER A 331 -3.52 10.41 21.07
CA SER A 331 -4.00 10.64 22.44
C SER A 331 -4.23 12.11 22.79
N GLY A 332 -4.12 13.04 21.82
CA GLY A 332 -4.56 14.43 21.94
C GLY A 332 -3.51 15.44 22.36
N ILE A 333 -2.23 15.17 22.12
CA ILE A 333 -1.14 16.12 22.35
C ILE A 333 -0.89 16.96 21.09
N TYR A 334 -0.85 18.27 21.26
CA TYR A 334 -0.64 19.26 20.20
C TYR A 334 0.37 20.33 20.63
N VAL A 335 1.04 20.93 19.67
CA VAL A 335 1.61 22.28 19.82
C VAL A 335 0.54 23.28 19.41
N HIS A 336 0.16 24.22 20.26
CA HIS A 336 -0.92 25.17 19.94
C HIS A 336 -0.78 26.53 20.63
N GLY A 337 -1.46 27.55 20.11
CA GLY A 337 -1.57 28.85 20.72
C GLY A 337 -2.34 28.79 22.06
N ALA A 338 -1.74 29.34 23.10
CA ALA A 338 -2.31 29.34 24.44
C ALA A 338 -2.12 30.71 25.14
N PRO A 339 -2.91 31.74 24.73
CA PRO A 339 -2.77 33.10 25.25
C PRO A 339 -3.03 33.21 26.76
N TRP A 340 -3.78 32.29 27.36
CA TRP A 340 -4.05 32.24 28.81
C TRP A 340 -2.85 31.79 29.66
N SER A 341 -1.81 31.20 29.06
CA SER A 341 -0.65 30.63 29.75
C SER A 341 0.69 31.28 29.34
N VAL A 342 0.68 32.45 28.69
CA VAL A 342 1.92 33.16 28.24
C VAL A 342 2.87 33.37 29.40
N TRP A 343 2.38 33.68 30.60
CA TRP A 343 3.18 33.87 31.83
C TRP A 343 3.95 32.60 32.26
N ALA A 344 3.46 31.42 31.85
CA ALA A 344 4.07 30.12 32.20
C ALA A 344 5.09 29.66 31.18
N GLN A 345 4.99 30.11 29.92
CA GLN A 345 5.86 29.70 28.81
C GLN A 345 7.31 30.16 29.11
N GLY A 346 8.25 29.21 29.02
CA GLY A 346 9.64 29.41 29.41
C GLY A 346 9.89 29.32 30.91
N ASN A 347 8.88 28.99 31.74
CA ASN A 347 8.98 29.03 33.19
C ASN A 347 8.41 27.79 33.89
N THR A 348 7.15 27.42 33.65
CA THR A 348 6.49 26.32 34.38
C THR A 348 5.47 25.59 33.51
N ASN A 349 5.10 24.38 33.90
CA ASN A 349 4.16 23.49 33.19
C ASN A 349 2.72 23.69 33.71
N THR A 350 1.77 23.93 32.79
CA THR A 350 0.39 24.25 33.17
C THR A 350 -0.67 23.52 32.35
N SER A 351 -0.30 22.87 31.24
CA SER A 351 -1.25 22.24 30.33
C SER A 351 -1.73 20.85 30.82
N HIS A 352 -2.58 20.21 30.02
CA HIS A 352 -3.06 18.85 30.24
C HIS A 352 -2.32 17.83 29.35
N GLY A 353 -1.12 18.16 28.88
CA GLY A 353 -0.28 17.33 28.03
C GLY A 353 0.23 18.03 26.77
N CYS A 354 -0.48 19.03 26.27
CA CYS A 354 -0.07 19.82 25.10
C CYS A 354 1.15 20.71 25.36
N ILE A 355 1.80 21.12 24.30
CA ILE A 355 2.88 22.10 24.31
C ILE A 355 2.28 23.47 24.00
N ASN A 356 2.08 24.27 25.06
CA ASN A 356 1.53 25.61 24.99
C ASN A 356 2.61 26.61 24.57
N VAL A 357 2.32 27.39 23.54
CA VAL A 357 3.16 28.50 23.06
C VAL A 357 2.30 29.76 22.82
N THR A 358 2.91 30.90 22.48
CA THR A 358 2.15 32.07 22.03
C THR A 358 1.41 31.76 20.71
N GLU A 359 0.33 32.45 20.40
CA GLU A 359 -0.38 32.27 19.14
C GLU A 359 0.53 32.53 17.93
N GLU A 360 1.37 33.56 18.00
CA GLU A 360 2.35 33.85 16.96
C GLU A 360 3.34 32.73 16.77
N ALA A 361 3.86 32.15 17.84
CA ALA A 361 4.78 31.01 17.78
C ALA A 361 4.09 29.72 17.26
N ALA A 362 2.83 29.48 17.64
CA ALA A 362 2.04 28.37 17.14
C ALA A 362 1.78 28.46 15.63
N GLN A 363 1.39 29.67 15.17
CA GLN A 363 1.21 29.93 13.73
C GLN A 363 2.52 29.75 12.97
N TRP A 364 3.62 30.27 13.52
CA TRP A 364 4.92 30.11 12.90
C TRP A 364 5.32 28.61 12.85
N PHE A 365 5.13 27.87 13.94
CA PHE A 365 5.43 26.43 13.99
C PHE A 365 4.63 25.66 12.96
N MET A 366 3.31 25.87 12.88
CA MET A 366 2.43 25.24 11.91
C MET A 366 2.86 25.52 10.45
N ASN A 367 3.33 26.75 10.16
CA ASN A 367 3.73 27.17 8.81
C ASN A 367 5.15 26.70 8.43
N ASN A 368 5.97 26.29 9.39
CA ASN A 368 7.36 25.87 9.16
C ASN A 368 7.59 24.36 9.42
N THR A 369 6.54 23.62 9.75
CA THR A 369 6.56 22.18 9.90
C THR A 369 5.50 21.54 9.02
N LYS A 370 5.65 20.24 8.78
CA LYS A 370 4.70 19.45 7.97
C LYS A 370 4.49 18.07 8.59
N ARG A 371 3.48 17.37 8.11
CA ARG A 371 3.25 15.95 8.45
C ARG A 371 4.54 15.15 8.26
N GLY A 372 4.89 14.32 9.24
CA GLY A 372 6.10 13.52 9.20
C GLY A 372 7.36 14.20 9.73
N ASP A 373 7.34 15.50 10.07
CA ASP A 373 8.43 16.12 10.81
C ASP A 373 8.49 15.58 12.25
N ILE A 374 9.64 15.65 12.89
CA ILE A 374 9.87 15.04 14.19
C ILE A 374 9.95 16.08 15.32
N VAL A 375 9.21 15.81 16.39
CA VAL A 375 9.35 16.52 17.66
C VAL A 375 9.90 15.54 18.71
N VAL A 376 10.99 15.91 19.36
CA VAL A 376 11.57 15.15 20.47
C VAL A 376 11.28 15.86 21.78
N VAL A 377 10.51 15.24 22.65
CA VAL A 377 10.23 15.74 24.00
C VAL A 377 11.13 15.01 24.98
N LYS A 378 11.79 15.75 25.86
CA LYS A 378 12.72 15.18 26.85
C LYS A 378 12.64 15.90 28.21
N ASN A 379 13.14 15.22 29.24
CA ASN A 379 13.30 15.72 30.61
C ASN A 379 11.98 16.05 31.32
N THR A 380 10.83 15.56 30.84
CA THR A 380 9.54 15.68 31.55
C THR A 380 9.44 14.64 32.67
N SER A 381 8.49 14.82 33.57
CA SER A 381 8.21 13.89 34.66
C SER A 381 7.41 12.64 34.23
N ALA A 382 6.97 12.56 32.95
CA ALA A 382 6.21 11.43 32.42
C ALA A 382 7.10 10.31 31.86
N GLY A 383 6.51 9.14 31.62
CA GLY A 383 7.12 8.07 30.83
C GLY A 383 7.30 8.43 29.35
N THR A 384 7.52 7.43 28.49
CA THR A 384 7.67 7.60 27.05
C THR A 384 6.32 7.45 26.36
N LEU A 385 6.07 8.22 25.28
CA LEU A 385 4.91 8.06 24.41
C LEU A 385 4.90 6.62 23.84
N PRO A 386 3.78 5.87 23.99
CA PRO A 386 3.70 4.54 23.40
C PRO A 386 3.87 4.56 21.88
N ALA A 387 4.60 3.60 21.34
CA ALA A 387 4.79 3.45 19.91
C ALA A 387 3.46 3.27 19.14
N TYR A 388 2.51 2.59 19.77
CA TYR A 388 1.16 2.34 19.19
C TYR A 388 0.18 3.53 19.33
N ASP A 389 0.62 4.70 19.82
CA ASP A 389 -0.22 5.90 19.83
C ASP A 389 -0.67 6.33 18.42
N GLY A 390 0.04 5.91 17.38
CA GLY A 390 -0.22 6.24 15.98
C GLY A 390 0.67 7.35 15.42
N LEU A 391 1.32 8.15 16.26
CA LEU A 391 2.36 9.11 15.89
C LEU A 391 3.64 8.89 16.71
N GLY A 392 3.71 7.78 17.46
CA GLY A 392 4.82 7.39 18.32
C GLY A 392 5.73 6.30 17.76
N ASP A 393 5.58 5.89 16.51
CA ASP A 393 6.24 4.73 15.87
C ASP A 393 7.76 4.68 16.14
N TRP A 394 8.41 5.84 16.21
CA TRP A 394 9.85 5.98 16.46
C TRP A 394 10.30 5.73 17.91
N ASN A 395 9.37 5.48 18.83
CA ASN A 395 9.68 5.09 20.19
C ASN A 395 9.86 3.57 20.38
N MET A 396 9.52 2.79 19.35
CA MET A 396 9.88 1.37 19.27
C MET A 396 11.28 1.22 18.70
N SER A 397 12.09 0.31 19.24
CA SER A 397 13.41 0.01 18.70
C SER A 397 13.31 -0.57 17.28
N TRP A 398 14.39 -0.45 16.50
CA TRP A 398 14.40 -1.08 15.18
C TRP A 398 14.32 -2.60 15.27
N GLU A 399 14.99 -3.19 16.24
CA GLU A 399 15.00 -4.64 16.46
C GLU A 399 13.57 -5.17 16.71
N GLU A 400 12.81 -4.49 17.55
CA GLU A 400 11.41 -4.85 17.84
C GLU A 400 10.50 -4.59 16.64
N TRP A 401 10.66 -3.46 15.95
CA TRP A 401 9.87 -3.11 14.77
C TRP A 401 10.11 -4.09 13.63
N SER A 402 11.36 -4.40 13.31
CA SER A 402 11.73 -5.28 12.20
C SER A 402 11.46 -6.77 12.45
N ALA A 403 11.27 -7.16 13.70
CA ALA A 403 10.80 -8.50 14.02
C ALA A 403 9.35 -8.73 13.57
N GLY A 404 8.57 -7.65 13.40
CA GLY A 404 7.17 -7.72 12.98
C GLY A 404 6.24 -8.33 14.03
N ASN A 405 4.95 -8.40 13.69
CA ASN A 405 3.91 -9.00 14.52
C ASN A 405 2.69 -9.41 13.67
N ALA A 406 2.94 -9.85 12.42
CA ALA A 406 1.92 -10.38 11.53
C ALA A 406 1.39 -11.75 12.01
#